data_926e40e0b40957e4637bf59159f477ba
#
_entry.id   926e40e0b40957e4637bf59159f477ba
#
_cell.length_a   1.000
_cell.length_b   1.000
_cell.length_c   1.000
_cell.angle_alpha   90.00
_cell.angle_beta   90.00
_cell.angle_gamma   90.00
#
_symmetry.space_group_name_H-M   'P 1'
#
loop_
_entity.id
_entity.type
_entity.pdbx_description
1 polymer ?
#
loop_
_entity_poly.entity_id
_entity_poly.type
_entity_poly.pdbx_seq_one_letter_code
_entity_poly.pdbx_strand_id
1 'polypeptide(L)'
;MSNVTNTAIRIVALRVGLALILALAVSVSLTQISSAEHTPPVNGIVVGVETDDAGALNRFAVSDSTGTIHTFTIFKGTAYGLENQAGDRWVSTQEAEPSEAARRLRDHRERFAPITVTSENGTAFSVVEREEGKLETNLGYLFAVFAVTWALFFAYVLYLGRKQRVLQHDIARLKVASGK
;
A
#
# COMPACT_ATOMS: atom_id res chain seq x y z
N MET A 1 -14.14 -40.22 -42.33
CA MET A 1 -13.50 -40.37 -41.00
C MET A 1 -13.20 -39.05 -40.28
N SER A 2 -13.72 -37.90 -40.73
CA SER A 2 -13.38 -36.57 -40.14
C SER A 2 -14.30 -36.04 -39.02
N ASN A 3 -15.42 -36.70 -38.74
CA ASN A 3 -16.39 -36.20 -37.77
C ASN A 3 -16.11 -36.60 -36.29
N VAL A 4 -15.34 -37.68 -36.08
CA VAL A 4 -15.08 -38.20 -34.73
C VAL A 4 -14.03 -37.34 -33.99
N THR A 5 -13.03 -36.82 -34.71
CA THR A 5 -11.99 -35.96 -34.16
C THR A 5 -12.52 -34.59 -33.70
N ASN A 6 -13.46 -34.02 -34.43
CA ASN A 6 -14.06 -32.71 -34.06
C ASN A 6 -14.94 -32.80 -32.82
N THR A 7 -15.61 -33.93 -32.60
CA THR A 7 -16.45 -34.14 -31.40
C THR A 7 -15.58 -34.32 -30.15
N ALA A 8 -14.48 -35.04 -30.24
CA ALA A 8 -13.55 -35.25 -29.15
C ALA A 8 -12.88 -33.94 -28.71
N ILE A 9 -12.45 -33.09 -29.65
CA ILE A 9 -11.86 -31.77 -29.36
C ILE A 9 -12.87 -30.84 -28.68
N ARG A 10 -14.12 -30.84 -29.10
CA ARG A 10 -15.17 -30.02 -28.46
C ARG A 10 -15.47 -30.45 -27.02
N ILE A 11 -15.47 -31.76 -26.73
CA ILE A 11 -15.71 -32.30 -25.39
C ILE A 11 -14.55 -31.92 -24.45
N VAL A 12 -13.29 -32.01 -24.93
CA VAL A 12 -12.11 -31.64 -24.16
C VAL A 12 -12.10 -30.13 -23.88
N ALA A 13 -12.39 -29.30 -24.88
CA ALA A 13 -12.45 -27.84 -24.71
C ALA A 13 -13.56 -27.43 -23.73
N LEU A 14 -14.72 -28.09 -23.76
CA LEU A 14 -15.82 -27.83 -22.82
C LEU A 14 -15.45 -28.20 -21.38
N ARG A 15 -14.75 -29.34 -21.19
CA ARG A 15 -14.30 -29.77 -19.84
C ARG A 15 -13.21 -28.87 -19.25
N VAL A 16 -12.26 -28.41 -20.07
CA VAL A 16 -11.22 -27.48 -19.67
C VAL A 16 -11.83 -26.11 -19.33
N GLY A 17 -12.77 -25.61 -20.14
CA GLY A 17 -13.49 -24.38 -19.88
C GLY A 17 -14.29 -24.43 -18.57
N LEU A 18 -15.00 -25.54 -18.32
CA LEU A 18 -15.76 -25.73 -17.08
C LEU A 18 -14.87 -25.81 -15.84
N ALA A 19 -13.72 -26.48 -15.94
CA ALA A 19 -12.75 -26.56 -14.85
C ALA A 19 -12.13 -25.20 -14.54
N LEU A 20 -11.86 -24.37 -15.56
CA LEU A 20 -11.30 -23.02 -15.38
C LEU A 20 -12.32 -22.09 -14.69
N ILE A 21 -13.60 -22.17 -15.08
CA ILE A 21 -14.69 -21.39 -14.44
C ILE A 21 -14.88 -21.83 -13.00
N LEU A 22 -14.80 -23.12 -12.71
CA LEU A 22 -14.93 -23.64 -11.33
C LEU A 22 -13.75 -23.19 -10.47
N ALA A 23 -12.52 -23.19 -10.99
CA ALA A 23 -11.33 -22.71 -10.30
C ALA A 23 -11.41 -21.19 -10.00
N LEU A 24 -11.95 -20.40 -10.94
CA LEU A 24 -12.17 -18.97 -10.74
C LEU A 24 -13.27 -18.71 -9.68
N ALA A 25 -14.34 -19.49 -9.66
CA ALA A 25 -15.42 -19.35 -8.69
C ALA A 25 -14.95 -19.69 -7.27
N VAL A 26 -14.08 -20.70 -7.11
CA VAL A 26 -13.51 -21.07 -5.80
C VAL A 26 -12.54 -19.99 -5.28
N SER A 27 -11.77 -19.36 -6.16
CA SER A 27 -10.86 -18.28 -5.74
C SER A 27 -11.60 -17.00 -5.29
N VAL A 28 -12.77 -16.72 -5.82
CA VAL A 28 -13.60 -15.58 -5.39
C VAL A 28 -14.29 -15.86 -4.05
N SER A 29 -14.61 -17.12 -3.74
CA SER A 29 -15.28 -17.49 -2.50
C SER A 29 -14.36 -17.49 -1.27
N LEU A 30 -13.04 -17.55 -1.45
CA LEU A 30 -12.05 -17.54 -0.36
C LEU A 30 -11.70 -16.14 0.16
N THR A 31 -12.18 -15.08 -0.48
CA THR A 31 -11.93 -13.70 -0.06
C THR A 31 -13.01 -13.11 0.87
N GLN A 32 -14.00 -13.88 1.28
CA GLN A 32 -14.88 -13.52 2.41
C GLN A 32 -14.17 -13.86 3.73
N ILE A 33 -13.00 -13.26 3.96
CA ILE A 33 -12.49 -13.11 5.32
C ILE A 33 -13.51 -12.21 6.01
N SER A 34 -14.22 -12.79 6.97
CA SER A 34 -15.09 -12.11 7.91
C SER A 34 -14.37 -10.84 8.38
N SER A 35 -14.76 -9.69 7.84
CA SER A 35 -14.42 -8.41 8.41
C SER A 35 -15.16 -8.38 9.74
N ALA A 36 -14.50 -8.80 10.84
CA ALA A 36 -14.84 -8.27 12.12
C ALA A 36 -14.95 -6.76 11.92
N GLU A 37 -16.01 -6.15 12.40
CA GLU A 37 -16.26 -4.70 12.32
C GLU A 37 -15.16 -3.98 13.12
N HIS A 38 -13.94 -3.96 12.55
CA HIS A 38 -12.86 -3.17 13.11
C HIS A 38 -13.15 -1.73 12.71
N THR A 39 -13.38 -0.92 13.69
CA THR A 39 -13.41 0.53 13.51
C THR A 39 -12.16 0.92 12.71
N PRO A 40 -12.30 1.66 11.60
CA PRO A 40 -11.15 2.01 10.78
C PRO A 40 -10.09 2.72 11.64
N PRO A 41 -8.80 2.47 11.42
CA PRO A 41 -7.75 3.10 12.21
C PRO A 41 -7.80 4.62 12.02
N VAL A 42 -7.69 5.35 13.13
CA VAL A 42 -7.67 6.81 13.16
C VAL A 42 -6.22 7.27 12.99
N ASN A 43 -5.99 8.08 11.96
CA ASN A 43 -4.69 8.71 11.69
C ASN A 43 -4.76 10.18 12.07
N GLY A 44 -3.81 10.67 12.86
CA GLY A 44 -3.82 12.08 13.26
C GLY A 44 -2.67 12.47 14.18
N ILE A 45 -2.78 13.66 14.73
CA ILE A 45 -1.78 14.27 15.61
C ILE A 45 -2.32 14.24 17.05
N VAL A 46 -1.48 13.89 18.02
CA VAL A 46 -1.83 13.92 19.44
C VAL A 46 -2.09 15.36 19.87
N VAL A 47 -3.27 15.62 20.41
CA VAL A 47 -3.66 16.95 20.92
C VAL A 47 -3.84 16.99 22.43
N GLY A 48 -4.07 15.86 23.09
CA GLY A 48 -4.24 15.75 24.54
C GLY A 48 -3.65 14.45 25.08
N VAL A 49 -3.05 14.51 26.28
CA VAL A 49 -2.54 13.34 27.02
C VAL A 49 -2.92 13.51 28.47
N GLU A 50 -3.70 12.60 29.00
CA GLU A 50 -4.13 12.55 30.39
C GLU A 50 -3.47 11.38 31.10
N THR A 51 -2.89 11.64 32.27
CA THR A 51 -2.25 10.64 33.12
C THR A 51 -2.96 10.53 34.44
N ASP A 52 -2.85 9.39 35.09
CA ASP A 52 -3.25 9.21 36.48
C ASP A 52 -2.22 9.83 37.45
N ASP A 53 -2.51 9.72 38.77
CA ASP A 53 -1.64 10.25 39.84
C ASP A 53 -0.27 9.55 39.87
N ALA A 54 -0.14 8.36 39.34
CA ALA A 54 1.09 7.60 39.21
C ALA A 54 1.91 7.95 37.94
N GLY A 55 1.37 8.85 37.09
CA GLY A 55 1.99 9.23 35.82
C GLY A 55 1.75 8.24 34.68
N ALA A 56 0.93 7.21 34.89
CA ALA A 56 0.55 6.27 33.84
C ALA A 56 -0.47 6.88 32.89
N LEU A 57 -0.37 6.53 31.61
CA LEU A 57 -1.31 7.00 30.60
C LEU A 57 -2.72 6.43 30.87
N ASN A 58 -3.70 7.29 30.99
CA ASN A 58 -5.10 6.94 31.21
C ASN A 58 -5.94 7.15 29.93
N ARG A 59 -5.76 8.31 29.31
CA ARG A 59 -6.51 8.71 28.11
C ARG A 59 -5.66 9.62 27.23
N PHE A 60 -5.92 9.59 25.91
CA PHE A 60 -5.34 10.57 25.00
C PHE A 60 -6.32 10.96 23.92
N ALA A 61 -6.08 12.09 23.27
CA ALA A 61 -6.90 12.61 22.19
C ALA A 61 -6.04 12.85 20.94
N VAL A 62 -6.62 12.51 19.78
CA VAL A 62 -6.00 12.65 18.45
C VAL A 62 -6.91 13.49 17.58
N SER A 63 -6.36 14.49 16.91
CA SER A 63 -7.04 15.23 15.85
C SER A 63 -6.71 14.59 14.52
N ASP A 64 -7.73 14.18 13.76
CA ASP A 64 -7.56 13.65 12.42
C ASP A 64 -7.35 14.76 11.37
N SER A 65 -7.19 14.36 10.10
CA SER A 65 -6.99 15.29 8.98
C SER A 65 -8.18 16.21 8.70
N THR A 66 -9.36 15.90 9.24
CA THR A 66 -10.59 16.72 9.13
C THR A 66 -10.72 17.72 10.26
N GLY A 67 -9.86 17.64 11.28
CA GLY A 67 -9.93 18.42 12.52
C GLY A 67 -10.86 17.82 13.57
N THR A 68 -11.38 16.62 13.34
CA THR A 68 -12.22 15.91 14.33
C THR A 68 -11.32 15.36 15.44
N ILE A 69 -11.72 15.58 16.70
CA ILE A 69 -10.99 15.10 17.87
C ILE A 69 -11.58 13.75 18.32
N HIS A 70 -10.75 12.73 18.29
CA HIS A 70 -11.07 11.39 18.77
C HIS A 70 -10.39 11.17 20.12
N THR A 71 -11.15 10.77 21.13
CA THR A 71 -10.63 10.48 22.48
C THR A 71 -10.60 8.97 22.69
N PHE A 72 -9.45 8.48 23.13
CA PHE A 72 -9.20 7.05 23.36
C PHE A 72 -8.90 6.77 24.82
N THR A 73 -9.52 5.74 25.36
CA THR A 73 -9.21 5.18 26.68
C THR A 73 -8.18 4.07 26.51
N ILE A 74 -7.32 3.93 27.50
CA ILE A 74 -6.23 2.94 27.51
C ILE A 74 -6.61 1.76 28.39
N PHE A 75 -6.22 0.56 27.97
CA PHE A 75 -6.29 -0.64 28.80
C PHE A 75 -4.90 -1.31 28.89
N LYS A 76 -4.73 -2.26 29.80
CA LYS A 76 -3.43 -2.91 30.07
C LYS A 76 -2.76 -3.54 28.84
N GLY A 77 -3.56 -4.07 27.92
CA GLY A 77 -3.08 -4.71 26.69
C GLY A 77 -2.78 -3.77 25.54
N THR A 78 -2.96 -2.44 25.68
CA THR A 78 -2.65 -1.48 24.61
C THR A 78 -1.19 -1.59 24.22
N ALA A 79 -0.92 -1.86 22.94
CA ALA A 79 0.42 -1.99 22.38
C ALA A 79 0.89 -0.65 21.77
N TYR A 80 2.16 -0.34 21.94
CA TYR A 80 2.79 0.86 21.41
C TYR A 80 3.94 0.53 20.48
N GLY A 81 4.09 1.33 19.41
CA GLY A 81 5.24 1.29 18.51
C GLY A 81 5.57 2.73 18.11
N LEU A 82 6.23 3.47 19.01
CA LEU A 82 6.49 4.89 18.89
C LEU A 82 8.01 5.16 18.83
N GLU A 83 8.42 6.11 18.00
CA GLU A 83 9.81 6.53 17.89
C GLU A 83 10.01 7.85 18.65
N ASN A 84 11.19 8.04 19.22
CA ASN A 84 11.57 9.34 19.79
C ASN A 84 12.20 10.25 18.71
N GLN A 85 12.52 11.46 19.08
CA GLN A 85 13.17 12.44 18.18
C GLN A 85 14.52 11.95 17.63
N ALA A 86 15.18 11.02 18.30
CA ALA A 86 16.45 10.43 17.85
C ALA A 86 16.26 9.24 16.88
N GLY A 87 15.02 8.85 16.58
CA GLY A 87 14.71 7.69 15.73
C GLY A 87 14.79 6.35 16.46
N ASP A 88 14.84 6.38 17.80
CA ASP A 88 14.85 5.18 18.61
C ASP A 88 13.42 4.65 18.79
N ARG A 89 13.15 3.49 18.20
CA ARG A 89 11.84 2.84 18.19
C ARG A 89 11.62 2.08 19.51
N TRP A 90 10.58 2.46 20.20
CA TRP A 90 10.12 1.82 21.41
C TRP A 90 8.86 0.99 21.13
N VAL A 91 8.92 -0.28 21.47
CA VAL A 91 7.80 -1.22 21.35
C VAL A 91 7.53 -1.82 22.71
N SER A 92 6.36 -1.57 23.28
CA SER A 92 5.98 -2.04 24.61
C SER A 92 4.46 -2.11 24.74
N THR A 93 3.98 -2.44 25.93
CA THR A 93 2.55 -2.43 26.28
C THR A 93 2.29 -1.50 27.45
N GLN A 94 1.02 -1.11 27.61
CA GLN A 94 0.61 -0.28 28.74
C GLN A 94 0.93 -0.93 30.11
N GLU A 95 0.85 -2.26 30.21
CA GLU A 95 1.13 -2.96 31.44
C GLU A 95 2.63 -2.95 31.81
N ALA A 96 3.50 -3.02 30.80
CA ALA A 96 4.94 -3.08 31.01
C ALA A 96 5.54 -1.71 31.41
N GLU A 97 5.17 -0.65 30.68
CA GLU A 97 5.78 0.68 30.84
C GLU A 97 4.76 1.82 30.70
N PRO A 98 3.81 1.96 31.65
CA PRO A 98 2.68 2.88 31.50
C PRO A 98 3.08 4.37 31.51
N SER A 99 4.12 4.75 32.24
CA SER A 99 4.63 6.12 32.30
C SER A 99 5.43 6.49 31.05
N GLU A 100 6.16 5.54 30.46
CA GLU A 100 6.89 5.75 29.21
C GLU A 100 5.94 5.99 28.04
N ALA A 101 4.80 5.29 27.98
CA ALA A 101 3.75 5.54 27.01
C ALA A 101 3.27 6.99 27.04
N ALA A 102 3.01 7.52 28.25
CA ALA A 102 2.60 8.91 28.43
C ALA A 102 3.69 9.90 27.98
N ARG A 103 4.96 9.61 28.29
CA ARG A 103 6.11 10.43 27.89
C ARG A 103 6.25 10.47 26.37
N ARG A 104 6.17 9.31 25.69
CA ARG A 104 6.28 9.21 24.23
C ARG A 104 5.15 9.93 23.51
N LEU A 105 3.92 9.83 23.98
CA LEU A 105 2.80 10.56 23.40
C LEU A 105 2.89 12.08 23.60
N ARG A 106 3.46 12.54 24.72
CA ARG A 106 3.75 13.98 24.89
C ARG A 106 4.81 14.47 23.92
N ASP A 107 5.88 13.71 23.72
CA ASP A 107 6.92 13.99 22.74
C ASP A 107 6.34 14.06 21.31
N HIS A 108 5.44 13.11 20.94
CA HIS A 108 4.74 13.15 19.65
C HIS A 108 3.85 14.39 19.50
N ARG A 109 3.16 14.78 20.58
CA ARG A 109 2.37 16.01 20.59
C ARG A 109 3.22 17.25 20.36
N GLU A 110 4.37 17.35 21.01
CA GLU A 110 5.29 18.50 20.89
C GLU A 110 5.92 18.61 19.51
N ARG A 111 6.21 17.47 18.87
CA ARG A 111 6.77 17.39 17.52
C ARG A 111 5.71 17.45 16.42
N PHE A 112 4.42 17.41 16.76
CA PHE A 112 3.33 17.19 15.80
C PHE A 112 3.50 15.92 14.96
N ALA A 113 4.15 14.90 15.51
CA ALA A 113 4.38 13.65 14.82
C ALA A 113 3.08 12.86 14.70
N PRO A 114 2.69 12.46 13.49
CA PRO A 114 1.43 11.76 13.29
C PRO A 114 1.49 10.32 13.77
N ILE A 115 0.39 9.87 14.36
CA ILE A 115 0.22 8.50 14.83
C ILE A 115 -0.98 7.85 14.17
N THR A 116 -0.98 6.52 14.18
CA THR A 116 -2.11 5.68 13.79
C THR A 116 -2.62 4.95 15.03
N VAL A 117 -3.90 5.09 15.33
CA VAL A 117 -4.57 4.43 16.45
C VAL A 117 -5.57 3.41 15.93
N THR A 118 -5.38 2.15 16.31
CA THR A 118 -6.41 1.11 16.11
C THR A 118 -7.22 1.01 17.40
N SER A 119 -8.52 1.19 17.29
CA SER A 119 -9.42 1.21 18.44
C SER A 119 -10.71 0.48 18.18
N GLU A 120 -11.37 0.06 19.25
CA GLU A 120 -12.71 -0.49 19.23
C GLU A 120 -13.50 0.14 20.39
N ASN A 121 -14.68 0.67 20.08
CA ASN A 121 -15.55 1.33 21.07
C ASN A 121 -14.83 2.43 21.89
N GLY A 122 -13.90 3.18 21.26
CA GLY A 122 -13.14 4.25 21.93
C GLY A 122 -11.99 3.75 22.81
N THR A 123 -11.71 2.44 22.85
CA THR A 123 -10.56 1.86 23.55
C THR A 123 -9.43 1.61 22.56
N ALA A 124 -8.24 2.12 22.82
CA ALA A 124 -7.07 1.93 21.95
C ALA A 124 -6.44 0.56 22.18
N PHE A 125 -6.30 -0.24 21.12
CA PHE A 125 -5.59 -1.51 21.11
C PHE A 125 -4.14 -1.37 20.68
N SER A 126 -3.90 -0.49 19.70
CA SER A 126 -2.56 -0.25 19.17
C SER A 126 -2.38 1.23 18.85
N VAL A 127 -1.21 1.75 19.21
CA VAL A 127 -0.78 3.11 18.92
C VAL A 127 0.60 3.03 18.28
N VAL A 128 0.69 3.35 17.00
CA VAL A 128 1.94 3.27 16.26
C VAL A 128 2.23 4.60 15.59
N GLU A 129 3.51 4.92 15.47
CA GLU A 129 3.91 6.07 14.65
C GLU A 129 3.53 5.82 13.19
N ARG A 130 2.98 6.84 12.55
CA ARG A 130 2.74 6.79 11.13
C ARG A 130 4.07 6.95 10.40
N GLU A 131 4.50 5.90 9.70
CA GLU A 131 5.68 5.96 8.86
C GLU A 131 5.45 6.95 7.69
N GLU A 132 5.78 8.20 7.90
CA GLU A 132 5.74 9.22 6.82
C GLU A 132 6.85 9.02 5.79
N GLY A 133 7.91 8.28 6.14
CA GLY A 133 9.13 8.16 5.32
C GLY A 133 9.09 7.12 4.20
N LYS A 134 8.11 6.21 4.14
CA LYS A 134 8.07 5.19 3.07
C LYS A 134 7.68 5.74 1.71
N LEU A 135 7.04 6.91 1.64
CA LEU A 135 6.72 7.53 0.36
C LEU A 135 7.99 8.01 -0.37
N GLU A 136 8.96 8.58 0.33
CA GLU A 136 10.20 9.08 -0.30
C GLU A 136 11.02 7.94 -0.90
N THR A 137 11.16 6.82 -0.20
CA THR A 137 11.88 5.64 -0.70
C THR A 137 11.17 5.02 -1.91
N ASN A 138 9.84 4.95 -1.87
CA ASN A 138 9.04 4.44 -2.97
C ASN A 138 8.99 5.42 -4.16
N LEU A 139 9.08 6.72 -3.92
CA LEU A 139 9.09 7.73 -4.98
C LEU A 139 10.36 7.62 -5.83
N GLY A 140 11.52 7.39 -5.22
CA GLY A 140 12.79 7.14 -5.92
C GLY A 140 12.73 5.89 -6.80
N TYR A 141 12.19 4.80 -6.28
CA TYR A 141 11.98 3.57 -7.05
C TYR A 141 10.99 3.76 -8.21
N LEU A 142 9.87 4.43 -7.95
CA LEU A 142 8.87 4.76 -8.98
C LEU A 142 9.47 5.63 -10.08
N PHE A 143 10.26 6.63 -9.71
CA PHE A 143 10.97 7.49 -10.67
C PHE A 143 11.97 6.68 -11.51
N ALA A 144 12.72 5.77 -10.91
CA ALA A 144 13.66 4.91 -11.63
C ALA A 144 12.95 4.01 -12.65
N VAL A 145 11.85 3.35 -12.26
CA VAL A 145 11.04 2.53 -13.17
C VAL A 145 10.47 3.37 -14.31
N PHE A 146 9.97 4.55 -14.01
CA PHE A 146 9.45 5.47 -15.01
C PHE A 146 10.54 5.94 -16.00
N ALA A 147 11.72 6.30 -15.49
CA ALA A 147 12.85 6.72 -16.32
C ALA A 147 13.30 5.59 -17.27
N VAL A 148 13.40 4.35 -16.78
CA VAL A 148 13.74 3.17 -17.61
C VAL A 148 12.69 2.95 -18.70
N THR A 149 11.41 3.05 -18.36
CA THR A 149 10.32 2.88 -19.33
C THR A 149 10.39 3.93 -20.43
N TRP A 150 10.64 5.19 -20.09
CA TRP A 150 10.83 6.27 -21.06
C TRP A 150 12.08 6.08 -21.92
N ALA A 151 13.18 5.63 -21.33
CA ALA A 151 14.40 5.35 -22.08
C ALA A 151 14.18 4.27 -23.15
N LEU A 152 13.48 3.20 -22.80
CA LEU A 152 13.11 2.13 -23.74
C LEU A 152 12.17 2.65 -24.84
N PHE A 153 11.19 3.48 -24.48
CA PHE A 153 10.29 4.11 -25.44
C PHE A 153 11.04 5.00 -26.45
N PHE A 154 11.92 5.86 -25.98
CA PHE A 154 12.73 6.70 -26.86
C PHE A 154 13.69 5.87 -27.73
N ALA A 155 14.31 4.83 -27.19
CA ALA A 155 15.14 3.91 -27.97
C ALA A 155 14.35 3.23 -29.11
N TYR A 156 13.11 2.82 -28.81
CA TYR A 156 12.20 2.25 -29.80
C TYR A 156 11.81 3.25 -30.90
N VAL A 157 11.48 4.48 -30.53
CA VAL A 157 11.16 5.55 -31.50
C VAL A 157 12.34 5.87 -32.40
N LEU A 158 13.56 5.96 -31.84
CA LEU A 158 14.79 6.16 -32.60
C LEU A 158 15.07 4.97 -33.56
N TYR A 159 14.85 3.76 -33.11
CA TYR A 159 14.96 2.57 -33.94
C TYR A 159 13.99 2.62 -35.14
N LEU A 160 12.72 2.96 -34.89
CA LEU A 160 11.70 3.13 -35.93
C LEU A 160 12.08 4.22 -36.92
N GLY A 161 12.56 5.36 -36.45
CA GLY A 161 13.02 6.48 -37.28
C GLY A 161 14.18 6.07 -38.20
N ARG A 162 15.13 5.28 -37.69
CA ARG A 162 16.23 4.76 -38.51
C ARG A 162 15.71 3.78 -39.57
N LYS A 163 14.83 2.87 -39.20
CA LYS A 163 14.23 1.93 -40.14
C LYS A 163 13.42 2.59 -41.25
N GLN A 164 12.69 3.64 -40.92
CA GLN A 164 11.94 4.43 -41.92
C GLN A 164 12.87 5.12 -42.92
N ARG A 165 14.01 5.69 -42.48
CA ARG A 165 14.99 6.31 -43.38
C ARG A 165 15.59 5.32 -44.36
N VAL A 166 15.92 4.09 -43.90
CA VAL A 166 16.42 3.04 -44.77
C VAL A 166 15.39 2.67 -45.83
N LEU A 167 14.13 2.44 -45.43
CA LEU A 167 13.04 2.13 -46.36
C LEU A 167 12.79 3.27 -47.37
N GLN A 168 12.85 4.53 -46.96
CA GLN A 168 12.71 5.64 -47.89
C GLN A 168 13.84 5.69 -48.91
N HIS A 169 15.07 5.35 -48.49
CA HIS A 169 16.22 5.28 -49.39
C HIS A 169 16.06 4.13 -50.43
N ASP A 170 15.57 2.96 -49.98
CA ASP A 170 15.33 1.82 -50.86
C ASP A 170 14.20 2.11 -51.85
N ILE A 171 13.12 2.76 -51.42
CA ILE A 171 12.03 3.20 -52.30
C ILE A 171 12.53 4.20 -53.35
N ALA A 172 13.37 5.15 -52.93
CA ALA A 172 13.94 6.14 -53.86
C ALA A 172 14.83 5.47 -54.94
N ARG A 173 15.63 4.47 -54.56
CA ARG A 173 16.45 3.67 -55.50
C ARG A 173 15.59 2.88 -56.50
N LEU A 174 14.55 2.25 -56.00
CA LEU A 174 13.62 1.50 -56.87
C LEU A 174 12.89 2.39 -57.86
N LYS A 175 12.49 3.60 -57.42
CA LYS A 175 11.83 4.58 -58.30
C LYS A 175 12.74 5.07 -59.41
N VAL A 176 14.04 5.27 -59.13
CA VAL A 176 15.02 5.62 -60.16
C VAL A 176 15.25 4.45 -61.15
N ALA A 177 15.28 3.20 -60.64
CA ALA A 177 15.46 2.03 -61.46
C ALA A 177 14.24 1.67 -62.35
N SER A 178 13.01 1.99 -61.90
CA SER A 178 11.78 1.74 -62.63
C SER A 178 11.37 2.88 -63.62
N GLY A 179 12.00 3.98 -63.53
CA GLY A 179 11.72 5.16 -64.37
C GLY A 179 12.51 5.22 -65.68
N LYS A 180 13.01 4.08 -66.16
CA LYS A 180 13.58 3.92 -67.49
C LYS A 180 12.58 3.32 -68.44
#